data_9ce77d857bb218ee66c010b88458eeee
#
_entry.id   9ce77d857bb218ee66c010b88458eeee
#
_cell.length_a   1.000
_cell.length_b   1.000
_cell.length_c   1.000
_cell.angle_alpha   90.00
_cell.angle_beta   90.00
_cell.angle_gamma   90.00
#
_symmetry.space_group_name_H-M   'P 1'
#
loop_
_entity.id
_entity.type
_entity.pdbx_description
1 polymer ?
#
loop_
_entity_poly.entity_id
_entity_poly.type
_entity_poly.pdbx_seq_one_letter_code
_entity_poly.pdbx_strand_id
1 'polypeptide(L)'
;MDNFDRVTRYCEGYREKLGNYEEARPRPIGHKRTRIVAISDLHVPFCREDLVKDIVKRHSGAEYCVVNGDLFDNYTISTFPKQKEIPFAVEYAAVMEIVQHLSQNFEKVILVDGNHDAGRFHRELGKLNNNVRFLMKSSPLQYIAEGRNFSARGEDLGYVNLPNVEYAGDDGLGWYTRIGQVIFGHKTSGFRKAPMANALHMVDWFMKRGTKFQCFVAGHSHHVGMVPYLGKIVIDQGALCLPMEYEKDGRCTMSPPDLGYAIVDLDTRGNVDPETTRPIFLGTYQEG
;
A
#
# COMPACT_ATOMS: atom_id res chain seq x y z
N MET A 1 -14.07 -35.54 -32.02
CA MET A 1 -13.92 -34.38 -31.10
C MET A 1 -13.32 -33.25 -31.94
N ASP A 2 -14.14 -32.26 -32.22
CA ASP A 2 -13.78 -31.12 -33.04
C ASP A 2 -12.61 -30.35 -32.39
N ASN A 3 -11.73 -29.76 -33.21
CA ASN A 3 -10.64 -28.92 -32.70
C ASN A 3 -11.13 -27.75 -31.82
N PHE A 4 -12.35 -27.26 -32.07
CA PHE A 4 -13.02 -26.24 -31.27
C PHE A 4 -13.41 -26.75 -29.87
N ASP A 5 -13.84 -27.97 -29.69
CA ASP A 5 -14.14 -28.56 -28.39
C ASP A 5 -12.90 -28.62 -27.48
N ARG A 6 -11.74 -28.83 -28.09
CA ARG A 6 -10.45 -28.82 -27.40
C ARG A 6 -10.04 -27.41 -26.92
N VAL A 7 -10.22 -26.43 -27.80
CA VAL A 7 -9.94 -24.99 -27.48
C VAL A 7 -10.90 -24.52 -26.40
N THR A 8 -12.18 -24.85 -26.49
CA THR A 8 -13.19 -24.46 -25.50
C THR A 8 -12.84 -24.99 -24.12
N ARG A 9 -12.52 -26.27 -23.94
CA ARG A 9 -12.13 -26.85 -22.65
C ARG A 9 -10.85 -26.23 -22.10
N TYR A 10 -9.88 -25.95 -22.98
CA TYR A 10 -8.64 -25.30 -22.59
C TYR A 10 -8.90 -23.87 -22.07
N CYS A 11 -9.77 -23.13 -22.77
CA CYS A 11 -10.14 -21.78 -22.39
C CYS A 11 -11.03 -21.73 -21.14
N GLU A 12 -11.94 -22.70 -20.97
CA GLU A 12 -12.82 -22.78 -19.80
C GLU A 12 -12.01 -22.98 -18.51
N GLY A 13 -11.05 -23.88 -18.49
CA GLY A 13 -10.20 -24.10 -17.32
C GLY A 13 -9.33 -22.88 -16.93
N TYR A 14 -9.00 -22.02 -17.88
CA TYR A 14 -8.32 -20.76 -17.60
C TYR A 14 -9.31 -19.64 -17.27
N ARG A 15 -10.49 -19.61 -17.88
CA ARG A 15 -11.55 -18.65 -17.56
C ARG A 15 -12.09 -18.83 -16.15
N GLU A 16 -12.24 -20.05 -15.64
CA GLU A 16 -12.57 -20.32 -14.25
C GLU A 16 -11.52 -19.74 -13.30
N LYS A 17 -10.22 -19.87 -13.62
CA LYS A 17 -9.13 -19.32 -12.80
C LYS A 17 -9.04 -17.80 -12.86
N LEU A 18 -9.41 -17.18 -13.99
CA LEU A 18 -9.34 -15.72 -14.19
C LEU A 18 -10.68 -15.04 -13.87
N GLY A 19 -11.80 -15.77 -13.89
CA GLY A 19 -13.15 -15.25 -13.65
C GLY A 19 -13.50 -15.05 -12.19
N ASN A 20 -12.79 -15.70 -11.28
CA ASN A 20 -13.01 -15.58 -9.84
C ASN A 20 -12.17 -14.42 -9.27
N TYR A 21 -12.41 -13.22 -9.81
CA TYR A 21 -12.03 -12.00 -9.12
C TYR A 21 -12.98 -11.82 -7.93
N GLU A 22 -12.59 -12.30 -6.78
CA GLU A 22 -13.26 -11.96 -5.53
C GLU A 22 -12.82 -10.56 -5.12
N GLU A 23 -13.77 -9.65 -5.08
CA GLU A 23 -13.57 -8.33 -4.50
C GLU A 23 -13.21 -8.51 -3.02
N ALA A 24 -12.20 -7.77 -2.54
CA ALA A 24 -11.82 -7.85 -1.14
C ALA A 24 -13.03 -7.61 -0.25
N ARG A 25 -13.30 -8.54 0.67
CA ARG A 25 -14.43 -8.41 1.60
C ARG A 25 -14.19 -7.21 2.51
N PRO A 26 -15.24 -6.43 2.82
CA PRO A 26 -15.09 -5.35 3.78
C PRO A 26 -14.64 -5.92 5.13
N ARG A 27 -13.55 -5.38 5.67
CA ARG A 27 -13.10 -5.73 7.01
C ARG A 27 -14.12 -5.25 8.04
N PRO A 28 -14.31 -5.98 9.14
CA PRO A 28 -15.29 -5.64 10.16
C PRO A 28 -14.95 -4.28 10.80
N ILE A 29 -15.99 -3.56 11.17
CA ILE A 29 -15.91 -2.37 11.98
C ILE A 29 -16.36 -2.71 13.41
N GLY A 30 -15.83 -1.99 14.39
CA GLY A 30 -16.26 -2.11 15.78
C GLY A 30 -17.69 -1.60 16.02
N HIS A 31 -18.23 -1.84 17.19
CA HIS A 31 -19.52 -1.29 17.61
C HIS A 31 -19.46 0.19 18.01
N LYS A 32 -18.28 0.78 17.96
CA LYS A 32 -17.99 2.19 18.21
C LYS A 32 -17.68 2.91 16.91
N ARG A 33 -17.57 4.23 16.97
CA ARG A 33 -17.01 5.03 15.88
C ARG A 33 -15.57 4.55 15.62
N THR A 34 -15.27 4.15 14.39
CA THR A 34 -13.98 3.60 13.99
C THR A 34 -13.11 4.69 13.41
N ARG A 35 -11.93 4.90 13.97
CA ARG A 35 -10.89 5.78 13.40
C ARG A 35 -9.86 4.96 12.67
N ILE A 36 -9.57 5.37 11.43
CA ILE A 36 -8.55 4.79 10.57
C ILE A 36 -7.52 5.86 10.26
N VAL A 37 -6.27 5.55 10.49
CA VAL A 37 -5.12 6.36 10.08
C VAL A 37 -4.47 5.67 8.88
N ALA A 38 -4.35 6.38 7.77
CA ALA A 38 -3.71 5.84 6.58
C ALA A 38 -2.41 6.61 6.28
N ILE A 39 -1.30 5.89 6.25
CA ILE A 39 0.02 6.38 5.87
C ILE A 39 0.46 5.67 4.59
N SER A 40 1.31 6.29 3.78
CA SER A 40 1.73 5.74 2.48
C SER A 40 3.09 6.27 2.06
N ASP A 41 3.68 5.61 1.09
CA ASP A 41 4.88 6.09 0.40
C ASP A 41 5.99 6.43 1.38
N LEU A 42 6.31 5.47 2.26
CA LEU A 42 7.39 5.59 3.23
C LEU A 42 8.76 5.38 2.57
N HIS A 43 8.82 4.52 1.56
CA HIS A 43 10.03 4.23 0.80
C HIS A 43 11.25 3.99 1.68
N VAL A 44 11.13 3.10 2.65
CA VAL A 44 12.26 2.76 3.53
C VAL A 44 13.44 2.29 2.66
N PRO A 45 14.65 2.86 2.85
CA PRO A 45 15.14 3.60 4.02
C PRO A 45 15.04 5.14 3.92
N PHE A 46 14.30 5.69 2.98
CA PHE A 46 14.18 7.14 2.78
C PHE A 46 13.02 7.77 3.55
N CYS A 47 12.40 7.04 4.47
CA CYS A 47 11.23 7.52 5.19
C CYS A 47 11.57 8.65 6.17
N ARG A 48 10.57 9.49 6.45
CA ARG A 48 10.57 10.50 7.50
C ARG A 48 10.08 9.85 8.80
N GLU A 49 10.99 9.12 9.45
CA GLU A 49 10.72 8.39 10.70
C GLU A 49 10.21 9.30 11.83
N ASP A 50 10.68 10.54 11.86
CA ASP A 50 10.22 11.56 12.80
C ASP A 50 8.71 11.83 12.66
N LEU A 51 8.23 11.97 11.41
CA LEU A 51 6.82 12.18 11.13
C LEU A 51 5.98 10.92 11.42
N VAL A 52 6.49 9.74 11.09
CA VAL A 52 5.82 8.48 11.42
C VAL A 52 5.63 8.36 12.94
N LYS A 53 6.67 8.62 13.73
CA LYS A 53 6.61 8.59 15.20
C LYS A 53 5.61 9.63 15.75
N ASP A 54 5.57 10.83 15.17
CA ASP A 54 4.62 11.87 15.60
C ASP A 54 3.17 11.49 15.27
N ILE A 55 2.90 10.95 14.07
CA ILE A 55 1.58 10.44 13.67
C ILE A 55 1.13 9.33 14.62
N VAL A 56 1.99 8.35 14.88
CA VAL A 56 1.70 7.24 15.81
C VAL A 56 1.36 7.79 17.20
N LYS A 57 2.16 8.70 17.72
CA LYS A 57 1.91 9.33 19.04
C LYS A 57 0.57 10.07 19.10
N ARG A 58 0.18 10.78 18.02
CA ARG A 58 -1.10 11.52 17.95
C ARG A 58 -2.31 10.61 17.85
N HIS A 59 -2.16 9.43 17.28
CA HIS A 59 -3.27 8.54 16.94
C HIS A 59 -3.16 7.16 17.60
N SER A 60 -2.28 7.01 18.59
CA SER A 60 -2.19 5.77 19.38
C SER A 60 -3.55 5.37 19.95
N GLY A 61 -3.92 4.11 19.79
CA GLY A 61 -5.23 3.58 20.18
C GLY A 61 -6.34 3.77 19.13
N ALA A 62 -6.05 4.29 17.94
CA ALA A 62 -6.96 4.19 16.81
C ALA A 62 -7.12 2.72 16.37
N GLU A 63 -8.30 2.34 15.89
CA GLU A 63 -8.61 0.94 15.57
C GLU A 63 -7.79 0.42 14.41
N TYR A 64 -7.52 1.25 13.40
CA TYR A 64 -6.76 0.83 12.22
C TYR A 64 -5.62 1.79 11.90
N CYS A 65 -4.47 1.21 11.55
CA CYS A 65 -3.45 1.85 10.73
C CYS A 65 -3.38 1.12 9.39
N VAL A 66 -3.60 1.83 8.29
CA VAL A 66 -3.40 1.29 6.94
C VAL A 66 -2.11 1.84 6.38
N VAL A 67 -1.13 0.98 6.15
CA VAL A 67 0.07 1.31 5.37
C VAL A 67 -0.29 1.08 3.91
N ASN A 68 -0.64 2.16 3.22
CA ASN A 68 -1.31 2.14 1.93
C ASN A 68 -0.32 2.15 0.75
N GLY A 69 0.60 1.21 0.74
CA GLY A 69 1.58 0.97 -0.32
C GLY A 69 2.89 1.73 -0.19
N ASP A 70 3.85 1.23 -0.92
CA ASP A 70 5.24 1.72 -1.00
C ASP A 70 5.89 1.90 0.37
N LEU A 71 5.78 0.85 1.21
CA LEU A 71 6.48 0.77 2.48
C LEU A 71 7.98 0.53 2.25
N PHE A 72 8.32 -0.44 1.40
CA PHE A 72 9.68 -0.62 0.90
C PHE A 72 9.96 0.31 -0.29
N ASP A 73 11.18 0.83 -0.38
CA ASP A 73 11.65 1.35 -1.67
C ASP A 73 12.07 0.21 -2.61
N ASN A 74 12.54 -0.91 -2.06
CA ASN A 74 13.17 -1.97 -2.83
C ASN A 74 14.35 -1.41 -3.67
N TYR A 75 15.16 -0.56 -3.05
CA TYR A 75 16.21 0.22 -3.68
C TYR A 75 17.21 -0.66 -4.43
N THR A 76 17.64 -1.77 -3.81
CA THR A 76 18.60 -2.72 -4.41
C THR A 76 18.15 -3.24 -5.78
N ILE A 77 16.85 -3.49 -5.95
CA ILE A 77 16.27 -4.05 -7.19
C ILE A 77 15.61 -2.97 -8.08
N SER A 78 15.81 -1.70 -7.76
CA SER A 78 15.39 -0.57 -8.60
C SER A 78 16.16 -0.58 -9.93
N THR A 79 15.50 -0.17 -11.00
CA THR A 79 16.11 0.03 -12.33
C THR A 79 16.69 1.42 -12.53
N PHE A 80 16.43 2.34 -11.60
CA PHE A 80 16.99 3.69 -11.63
C PHE A 80 18.47 3.69 -11.23
N PRO A 81 19.27 4.64 -11.74
CA PRO A 81 20.64 4.82 -11.31
C PRO A 81 20.73 5.00 -9.80
N LYS A 82 21.72 4.39 -9.17
CA LYS A 82 21.92 4.42 -7.73
C LYS A 82 23.22 5.14 -7.40
N GLN A 83 23.19 5.99 -6.40
CA GLN A 83 24.40 6.65 -5.89
C GLN A 83 25.13 5.80 -4.85
N LYS A 84 24.41 4.90 -4.16
CA LYS A 84 24.94 4.02 -3.13
C LYS A 84 24.31 2.64 -3.24
N GLU A 85 24.96 1.63 -2.73
CA GLU A 85 24.35 0.33 -2.52
C GLU A 85 23.75 0.27 -1.12
N ILE A 86 22.46 -0.06 -1.04
CA ILE A 86 21.76 -0.30 0.22
C ILE A 86 21.28 -1.75 0.16
N PRO A 87 21.84 -2.66 0.97
CA PRO A 87 21.41 -4.05 0.98
C PRO A 87 19.93 -4.18 1.34
N PHE A 88 19.21 -5.06 0.68
CA PHE A 88 17.79 -5.31 0.96
C PHE A 88 17.53 -5.72 2.43
N ALA A 89 18.48 -6.42 3.05
CA ALA A 89 18.39 -6.78 4.47
C ALA A 89 18.32 -5.55 5.40
N VAL A 90 18.96 -4.44 5.03
CA VAL A 90 18.86 -3.17 5.79
C VAL A 90 17.46 -2.57 5.67
N GLU A 91 16.91 -2.52 4.45
CA GLU A 91 15.53 -2.06 4.23
C GLU A 91 14.56 -2.94 5.03
N TYR A 92 14.73 -4.26 4.93
CA TYR A 92 13.85 -5.23 5.57
C TYR A 92 13.84 -5.08 7.10
N ALA A 93 15.01 -4.98 7.71
CA ALA A 93 15.12 -4.80 9.16
C ALA A 93 14.46 -3.50 9.61
N ALA A 94 14.68 -2.40 8.90
CA ALA A 94 14.05 -1.11 9.20
C ALA A 94 12.52 -1.14 9.03
N VAL A 95 12.01 -1.79 7.99
CA VAL A 95 10.56 -2.00 7.79
C VAL A 95 9.97 -2.81 8.94
N MET A 96 10.64 -3.88 9.36
CA MET A 96 10.18 -4.70 10.48
C MET A 96 10.07 -3.88 11.77
N GLU A 97 11.04 -3.02 12.08
CA GLU A 97 10.99 -2.13 13.24
C GLU A 97 9.82 -1.14 13.18
N ILE A 98 9.57 -0.54 12.00
CA ILE A 98 8.42 0.35 11.79
C ILE A 98 7.11 -0.40 12.03
N VAL A 99 6.93 -1.59 11.42
CA VAL A 99 5.70 -2.38 11.56
C VAL A 99 5.49 -2.84 13.00
N GLN A 100 6.55 -3.23 13.72
CA GLN A 100 6.46 -3.53 15.15
C GLN A 100 5.98 -2.31 15.95
N HIS A 101 6.51 -1.13 15.65
CA HIS A 101 6.08 0.10 16.30
C HIS A 101 4.59 0.42 16.01
N LEU A 102 4.14 0.25 14.77
CA LEU A 102 2.72 0.38 14.41
C LEU A 102 1.86 -0.65 15.15
N SER A 103 2.27 -1.92 15.15
CA SER A 103 1.56 -3.02 15.83
C SER A 103 1.36 -2.77 17.33
N GLN A 104 2.30 -2.11 17.98
CA GLN A 104 2.21 -1.79 19.42
C GLN A 104 1.25 -0.63 19.73
N ASN A 105 0.88 0.18 18.75
CA ASN A 105 0.14 1.43 18.96
C ASN A 105 -1.25 1.47 18.34
N PHE A 106 -1.59 0.53 17.45
CA PHE A 106 -2.89 0.43 16.80
C PHE A 106 -3.52 -0.94 17.09
N GLU A 107 -4.86 -1.01 17.12
CA GLU A 107 -5.55 -2.29 17.33
C GLU A 107 -5.32 -3.24 16.15
N LYS A 108 -5.27 -2.71 14.92
CA LYS A 108 -4.98 -3.44 13.68
C LYS A 108 -4.11 -2.63 12.73
N VAL A 109 -3.18 -3.32 12.08
CA VAL A 109 -2.31 -2.75 11.04
C VAL A 109 -2.52 -3.54 9.75
N ILE A 110 -2.87 -2.85 8.67
CA ILE A 110 -3.06 -3.47 7.35
C ILE A 110 -1.96 -3.01 6.42
N LEU A 111 -1.24 -3.96 5.82
CA LEU A 111 -0.18 -3.70 4.85
C LEU A 111 -0.74 -3.89 3.44
N VAL A 112 -0.73 -2.83 2.64
CA VAL A 112 -1.19 -2.80 1.24
C VAL A 112 0.03 -2.72 0.33
N ASP A 113 0.05 -3.47 -0.77
CA ASP A 113 1.14 -3.40 -1.75
C ASP A 113 1.09 -2.11 -2.57
N GLY A 114 2.26 -1.50 -2.75
CA GLY A 114 2.50 -0.50 -3.76
C GLY A 114 3.30 -1.03 -4.96
N ASN A 115 3.64 -0.13 -5.88
CA ASN A 115 4.45 -0.50 -7.04
C ASN A 115 5.91 -0.80 -6.67
N HIS A 116 6.42 -0.24 -5.59
CA HIS A 116 7.75 -0.57 -5.09
C HIS A 116 7.73 -1.89 -4.32
N ASP A 117 6.73 -2.16 -3.50
CA ASP A 117 6.62 -3.43 -2.75
C ASP A 117 6.47 -4.62 -3.70
N ALA A 118 5.30 -4.76 -4.32
CA ALA A 118 5.00 -5.90 -5.17
C ALA A 118 5.59 -5.77 -6.58
N GLY A 119 5.51 -4.57 -7.21
CA GLY A 119 5.88 -4.41 -8.61
C GLY A 119 7.36 -4.66 -8.89
N ARG A 120 8.25 -4.10 -8.06
CA ARG A 120 9.70 -4.35 -8.17
C ARG A 120 10.04 -5.78 -7.80
N PHE A 121 9.43 -6.31 -6.73
CA PHE A 121 9.68 -7.67 -6.26
C PHE A 121 9.19 -8.73 -7.26
N HIS A 122 8.02 -8.57 -7.87
CA HIS A 122 7.52 -9.48 -8.92
C HIS A 122 8.45 -9.55 -10.13
N ARG A 123 9.08 -8.45 -10.48
CA ARG A 123 10.08 -8.45 -11.58
C ARG A 123 11.29 -9.34 -11.25
N GLU A 124 11.76 -9.32 -10.00
CA GLU A 124 12.84 -10.20 -9.55
C GLU A 124 12.37 -11.65 -9.46
N LEU A 125 11.20 -11.90 -8.92
CA LEU A 125 10.58 -13.23 -8.92
C LEU A 125 10.42 -13.79 -10.33
N GLY A 126 10.16 -12.91 -11.33
CA GLY A 126 10.07 -13.27 -12.74
C GLY A 126 11.36 -13.88 -13.31
N LYS A 127 12.53 -13.59 -12.71
CA LYS A 127 13.82 -14.15 -13.11
C LYS A 127 14.08 -15.55 -12.56
N LEU A 128 13.33 -15.97 -11.54
CA LEU A 128 13.44 -17.30 -10.94
C LEU A 128 12.84 -18.36 -11.87
N ASN A 129 13.43 -19.55 -11.85
CA ASN A 129 12.85 -20.71 -12.51
C ASN A 129 11.44 -20.98 -11.93
N ASN A 130 10.49 -21.26 -12.82
CA ASN A 130 9.09 -21.51 -12.43
C ASN A 130 8.95 -22.67 -11.44
N ASN A 131 9.85 -23.66 -11.50
CA ASN A 131 9.82 -24.83 -10.62
C ASN A 131 10.19 -24.53 -9.16
N VAL A 132 10.78 -23.36 -8.89
CA VAL A 132 11.15 -22.93 -7.53
C VAL A 132 10.41 -21.67 -7.07
N ARG A 133 9.80 -20.93 -8.00
CA ARG A 133 9.08 -19.69 -7.70
C ARG A 133 7.96 -19.87 -6.69
N PHE A 134 7.29 -21.04 -6.68
CA PHE A 134 6.21 -21.34 -5.75
C PHE A 134 6.63 -21.34 -4.27
N LEU A 135 7.95 -21.43 -3.99
CA LEU A 135 8.49 -21.35 -2.63
C LEU A 135 8.54 -19.91 -2.10
N MET A 136 8.40 -18.93 -2.99
CA MET A 136 8.49 -17.51 -2.64
C MET A 136 7.10 -16.90 -2.47
N LYS A 137 6.96 -16.00 -1.50
CA LYS A 137 5.77 -15.14 -1.38
C LYS A 137 5.70 -14.17 -2.55
N SER A 138 4.52 -13.67 -2.85
CA SER A 138 4.30 -12.70 -3.93
C SER A 138 4.76 -11.29 -3.59
N SER A 139 4.85 -10.96 -2.30
CA SER A 139 5.26 -9.65 -1.80
C SER A 139 6.16 -9.79 -0.57
N PRO A 140 7.15 -8.91 -0.37
CA PRO A 140 7.91 -8.86 0.88
C PRO A 140 7.03 -8.52 2.09
N LEU A 141 5.92 -7.80 1.89
CA LEU A 141 4.97 -7.48 2.95
C LEU A 141 4.30 -8.71 3.56
N GLN A 142 4.17 -9.80 2.81
CA GLN A 142 3.67 -11.07 3.37
C GLN A 142 4.61 -11.66 4.42
N TYR A 143 5.93 -11.60 4.18
CA TYR A 143 6.92 -12.06 5.17
C TYR A 143 6.90 -11.17 6.42
N ILE A 144 6.73 -9.85 6.25
CA ILE A 144 6.59 -8.90 7.36
C ILE A 144 5.33 -9.20 8.18
N ALA A 145 4.18 -9.38 7.54
CA ALA A 145 2.92 -9.67 8.24
C ALA A 145 2.97 -11.01 8.99
N GLU A 146 3.67 -12.01 8.45
CA GLU A 146 3.93 -13.28 9.14
C GLU A 146 4.94 -13.15 10.31
N GLY A 147 5.55 -11.97 10.46
CA GLY A 147 6.55 -11.71 11.51
C GLY A 147 7.93 -12.28 11.21
N ARG A 148 8.22 -12.74 9.99
CA ARG A 148 9.54 -13.25 9.63
C ARG A 148 10.59 -12.17 9.80
N ASN A 149 11.60 -12.41 10.61
CA ASN A 149 12.55 -11.37 11.00
C ASN A 149 13.97 -11.69 10.55
N PHE A 150 14.67 -10.67 10.06
CA PHE A 150 16.07 -10.76 9.64
C PHE A 150 16.86 -9.57 10.20
N SER A 151 18.13 -9.81 10.54
CA SER A 151 19.04 -8.73 10.88
C SER A 151 19.39 -7.88 9.64
N ALA A 152 19.91 -6.68 9.86
CA ALA A 152 20.43 -5.83 8.79
C ALA A 152 21.60 -6.46 8.00
N ARG A 153 22.14 -7.59 8.47
CA ARG A 153 23.14 -8.42 7.76
C ARG A 153 22.53 -9.59 7.00
N GLY A 154 21.19 -9.75 7.05
CA GLY A 154 20.47 -10.85 6.42
C GLY A 154 20.45 -12.16 7.21
N GLU A 155 20.84 -12.13 8.47
CA GLU A 155 20.79 -13.32 9.36
C GLU A 155 19.33 -13.56 9.76
N ASP A 156 18.88 -14.80 9.72
CA ASP A 156 17.54 -15.21 10.15
C ASP A 156 17.43 -15.11 11.68
N LEU A 157 16.56 -14.24 12.15
CA LEU A 157 16.26 -14.02 13.58
C LEU A 157 14.99 -14.76 14.03
N GLY A 158 14.40 -15.57 13.16
CA GLY A 158 13.15 -16.28 13.43
C GLY A 158 11.91 -15.41 13.22
N TYR A 159 10.98 -15.45 14.15
CA TYR A 159 9.69 -14.78 14.03
C TYR A 159 9.42 -13.84 15.19
N VAL A 160 8.85 -12.68 14.85
CA VAL A 160 8.27 -11.73 15.81
C VAL A 160 6.77 -11.95 15.85
N ASN A 161 6.18 -11.90 17.04
CA ASN A 161 4.73 -12.03 17.19
C ASN A 161 4.02 -10.71 16.81
N LEU A 162 3.30 -10.72 15.70
CA LEU A 162 2.55 -9.59 15.15
C LEU A 162 1.08 -9.97 14.92
N PRO A 163 0.30 -10.31 15.96
CA PRO A 163 -1.03 -10.91 15.83
C PRO A 163 -2.08 -9.98 15.24
N ASN A 164 -1.81 -8.67 15.21
CA ASN A 164 -2.69 -7.62 14.71
C ASN A 164 -2.21 -7.01 13.39
N VAL A 165 -1.19 -7.58 12.76
CA VAL A 165 -0.71 -7.16 11.43
C VAL A 165 -1.26 -8.11 10.37
N GLU A 166 -1.90 -7.55 9.36
CA GLU A 166 -2.51 -8.31 8.27
C GLU A 166 -1.99 -7.80 6.91
N TYR A 167 -1.79 -8.71 5.97
CA TYR A 167 -1.48 -8.36 4.59
C TYR A 167 -2.75 -8.30 3.75
N ALA A 168 -2.94 -7.24 2.98
CA ALA A 168 -4.15 -7.04 2.18
C ALA A 168 -4.35 -8.12 1.10
N GLY A 169 -3.27 -8.73 0.62
CA GLY A 169 -3.32 -9.79 -0.38
C GLY A 169 -3.82 -11.13 0.13
N ASP A 170 -3.95 -11.33 1.43
CA ASP A 170 -4.53 -12.55 1.99
C ASP A 170 -6.05 -12.61 1.74
N ASP A 171 -6.71 -11.45 1.62
CA ASP A 171 -8.14 -11.32 1.35
C ASP A 171 -8.46 -10.84 -0.07
N GLY A 172 -7.46 -10.59 -0.92
CA GLY A 172 -7.69 -9.98 -2.23
C GLY A 172 -6.44 -9.86 -3.10
N LEU A 173 -6.33 -8.75 -3.84
CA LEU A 173 -5.26 -8.55 -4.82
C LEU A 173 -3.99 -7.90 -4.26
N GLY A 174 -3.92 -7.60 -2.98
CA GLY A 174 -2.77 -6.98 -2.32
C GLY A 174 -2.67 -5.46 -2.48
N TRP A 175 -3.01 -4.90 -3.63
CA TRP A 175 -2.86 -3.47 -3.92
C TRP A 175 -3.98 -2.57 -3.37
N TYR A 176 -4.99 -3.15 -2.71
CA TYR A 176 -6.02 -2.43 -1.99
C TYR A 176 -6.60 -3.24 -0.84
N THR A 177 -7.20 -2.54 0.11
CA THR A 177 -8.02 -3.12 1.17
C THR A 177 -9.29 -2.32 1.34
N ARG A 178 -10.27 -2.90 2.04
CA ARG A 178 -11.56 -2.25 2.28
C ARG A 178 -11.94 -2.35 3.75
N ILE A 179 -12.30 -1.20 4.35
CA ILE A 179 -12.80 -1.12 5.72
C ILE A 179 -14.13 -0.35 5.68
N GLY A 180 -15.25 -1.01 6.01
CA GLY A 180 -16.58 -0.41 5.86
C GLY A 180 -16.83 0.08 4.43
N GLN A 181 -17.21 1.35 4.30
CA GLN A 181 -17.46 2.00 3.00
C GLN A 181 -16.25 2.75 2.43
N VAL A 182 -15.03 2.43 2.89
CA VAL A 182 -13.79 3.04 2.42
C VAL A 182 -12.91 2.01 1.75
N ILE A 183 -12.31 2.41 0.64
CA ILE A 183 -11.26 1.65 -0.05
C ILE A 183 -9.95 2.42 0.12
N PHE A 184 -8.91 1.73 0.54
CA PHE A 184 -7.53 2.19 0.57
C PHE A 184 -6.79 1.45 -0.53
N GLY A 185 -6.12 2.16 -1.43
CA GLY A 185 -5.47 1.52 -2.55
C GLY A 185 -4.24 2.26 -3.04
N HIS A 186 -3.31 1.48 -3.57
CA HIS A 186 -2.08 1.99 -4.15
C HIS A 186 -1.90 1.45 -5.56
N LYS A 187 -1.55 2.32 -6.50
CA LYS A 187 -1.36 1.91 -7.89
C LYS A 187 -0.08 1.10 -8.04
N THR A 188 -0.17 -0.06 -8.66
CA THR A 188 0.97 -0.99 -8.81
C THR A 188 1.79 -0.77 -10.08
N SER A 189 1.34 0.08 -11.00
CA SER A 189 2.04 0.37 -12.25
C SER A 189 1.60 1.68 -12.89
N GLY A 190 2.54 2.35 -13.54
CA GLY A 190 2.35 3.58 -14.28
C GLY A 190 2.01 4.78 -13.38
N PHE A 191 2.39 5.97 -13.81
CA PHE A 191 2.20 7.23 -13.10
C PHE A 191 1.48 8.24 -13.99
N ARG A 192 0.56 9.02 -13.41
CA ARG A 192 -0.13 10.12 -14.06
C ARG A 192 0.26 11.42 -13.37
N LYS A 193 0.81 12.37 -14.15
CA LYS A 193 1.37 13.63 -13.63
C LYS A 193 0.32 14.63 -13.11
N ALA A 194 -0.92 14.58 -13.63
CA ALA A 194 -1.94 15.53 -13.20
C ALA A 194 -2.38 15.24 -11.75
N PRO A 195 -2.60 16.28 -10.93
CA PRO A 195 -3.09 16.12 -9.55
C PRO A 195 -4.33 15.24 -9.48
N MET A 196 -4.44 14.39 -8.48
CA MET A 196 -5.55 13.44 -8.27
C MET A 196 -5.75 12.38 -9.37
N ALA A 197 -5.03 12.46 -10.51
CA ALA A 197 -5.32 11.59 -11.66
C ALA A 197 -5.06 10.11 -11.39
N ASN A 198 -4.13 9.77 -10.51
CA ASN A 198 -3.90 8.40 -10.08
C ASN A 198 -5.06 7.87 -9.24
N ALA A 199 -5.50 8.65 -8.24
CA ALA A 199 -6.62 8.32 -7.37
C ALA A 199 -7.93 8.18 -8.18
N LEU A 200 -8.26 9.15 -9.03
CA LEU A 200 -9.46 9.12 -9.87
C LEU A 200 -9.49 7.92 -10.82
N HIS A 201 -8.33 7.55 -11.39
CA HIS A 201 -8.25 6.36 -12.25
C HIS A 201 -8.53 5.06 -11.49
N MET A 202 -8.08 4.94 -10.24
CA MET A 202 -8.41 3.78 -9.39
C MET A 202 -9.89 3.77 -9.03
N VAL A 203 -10.47 4.93 -8.69
CA VAL A 203 -11.92 5.07 -8.45
C VAL A 203 -12.74 4.59 -9.65
N ASP A 204 -12.39 5.04 -10.87
CA ASP A 204 -13.07 4.60 -12.10
C ASP A 204 -13.01 3.07 -12.28
N TRP A 205 -11.90 2.46 -11.92
CA TRP A 205 -11.74 1.02 -12.00
C TRP A 205 -12.74 0.27 -11.10
N PHE A 206 -12.94 0.74 -9.86
CA PHE A 206 -13.92 0.17 -8.92
C PHE A 206 -15.36 0.46 -9.38
N MET A 207 -15.63 1.69 -9.81
CA MET A 207 -16.98 2.08 -10.26
C MET A 207 -17.45 1.29 -11.47
N LYS A 208 -16.57 1.05 -12.45
CA LYS A 208 -16.89 0.21 -13.63
C LYS A 208 -17.20 -1.23 -13.28
N ARG A 209 -16.83 -1.70 -12.10
CA ARG A 209 -17.15 -3.02 -11.54
C ARG A 209 -18.38 -3.03 -10.66
N GLY A 210 -19.02 -1.89 -10.48
CA GLY A 210 -20.22 -1.78 -9.64
C GLY A 210 -19.93 -1.80 -8.13
N THR A 211 -18.66 -1.65 -7.73
CA THR A 211 -18.27 -1.61 -6.31
C THR A 211 -18.95 -0.45 -5.59
N LYS A 212 -19.58 -0.72 -4.47
CA LYS A 212 -20.22 0.30 -3.64
C LYS A 212 -19.27 0.74 -2.54
N PHE A 213 -18.94 2.04 -2.50
CA PHE A 213 -18.12 2.68 -1.48
C PHE A 213 -18.45 4.17 -1.40
N GLN A 214 -18.02 4.84 -0.33
CA GLN A 214 -18.25 6.27 -0.10
C GLN A 214 -16.96 7.07 -0.20
N CYS A 215 -15.82 6.48 0.19
CA CYS A 215 -14.53 7.14 0.16
C CYS A 215 -13.46 6.23 -0.46
N PHE A 216 -12.53 6.84 -1.18
CA PHE A 216 -11.31 6.21 -1.68
C PHE A 216 -10.10 7.00 -1.20
N VAL A 217 -9.14 6.32 -0.57
CA VAL A 217 -7.87 6.89 -0.11
C VAL A 217 -6.75 6.28 -0.94
N ALA A 218 -6.01 7.13 -1.64
CA ALA A 218 -4.95 6.75 -2.55
C ALA A 218 -3.56 7.08 -2.00
N GLY A 219 -2.57 6.20 -2.23
CA GLY A 219 -1.15 6.49 -2.23
C GLY A 219 -0.60 6.70 -3.65
N HIS A 220 0.72 6.65 -3.83
CA HIS A 220 1.44 6.63 -5.11
C HIS A 220 1.78 7.99 -5.72
N SER A 221 0.99 9.03 -5.52
CA SER A 221 1.21 10.31 -6.20
C SER A 221 2.21 11.21 -5.49
N HIS A 222 2.47 10.96 -4.24
CA HIS A 222 3.21 11.82 -3.31
C HIS A 222 2.60 13.23 -3.16
N HIS A 223 1.33 13.42 -3.50
CA HIS A 223 0.64 14.69 -3.34
C HIS A 223 -0.51 14.57 -2.34
N VAL A 224 -0.79 15.67 -1.65
CA VAL A 224 -1.94 15.77 -0.75
C VAL A 224 -3.09 16.47 -1.47
N GLY A 225 -4.25 15.82 -1.50
CA GLY A 225 -5.43 16.41 -2.10
C GLY A 225 -6.72 15.71 -1.70
N MET A 226 -7.84 16.41 -1.88
CA MET A 226 -9.17 15.83 -1.68
C MET A 226 -10.14 16.46 -2.67
N VAL A 227 -10.91 15.63 -3.36
CA VAL A 227 -11.95 16.11 -4.29
C VAL A 227 -13.21 15.25 -4.17
N PRO A 228 -14.39 15.83 -4.33
CA PRO A 228 -15.60 15.07 -4.59
C PRO A 228 -15.60 14.57 -6.04
N TYR A 229 -15.89 13.29 -6.24
CA TYR A 229 -15.98 12.70 -7.57
C TYR A 229 -17.11 11.67 -7.63
N LEU A 230 -18.10 11.93 -8.47
CA LEU A 230 -19.27 11.08 -8.70
C LEU A 230 -19.94 10.61 -7.40
N GLY A 231 -20.11 11.53 -6.44
CA GLY A 231 -20.73 11.28 -5.14
C GLY A 231 -19.83 10.52 -4.16
N LYS A 232 -18.53 10.45 -4.41
CA LYS A 232 -17.51 9.86 -3.53
C LYS A 232 -16.57 10.94 -3.01
N ILE A 233 -15.98 10.71 -1.85
CA ILE A 233 -14.83 11.46 -1.35
C ILE A 233 -13.58 10.73 -1.89
N VAL A 234 -12.72 11.44 -2.60
CA VAL A 234 -11.45 10.90 -3.11
C VAL A 234 -10.30 11.67 -2.48
N ILE A 235 -9.44 10.96 -1.78
CA ILE A 235 -8.28 11.50 -1.06
C ILE A 235 -7.01 10.96 -1.71
N ASP A 236 -6.07 11.85 -1.98
CA ASP A 236 -4.67 11.57 -2.24
C ASP A 236 -3.90 11.95 -0.97
N GLN A 237 -3.27 10.99 -0.30
CA GLN A 237 -2.91 11.16 1.11
C GLN A 237 -1.51 11.74 1.34
N GLY A 238 -0.71 11.93 0.25
CA GLY A 238 0.67 12.37 0.34
C GLY A 238 1.64 11.23 0.61
N ALA A 239 2.86 11.57 0.99
CA ALA A 239 3.94 10.64 1.26
C ALA A 239 4.61 10.93 2.61
N LEU A 240 5.38 9.98 3.11
CA LEU A 240 6.18 10.13 4.33
C LEU A 240 7.66 9.80 4.05
N CYS A 241 8.16 10.25 2.91
CA CYS A 241 9.54 10.02 2.48
C CYS A 241 10.27 11.33 2.12
N LEU A 242 11.58 11.21 2.02
CA LEU A 242 12.44 12.23 1.41
C LEU A 242 12.28 12.17 -0.13
N PRO A 243 12.61 13.26 -0.86
CA PRO A 243 12.66 13.23 -2.32
C PRO A 243 13.60 12.14 -2.83
N MET A 244 13.12 11.37 -3.80
CA MET A 244 13.87 10.26 -4.38
C MET A 244 14.99 10.73 -5.30
N GLU A 245 16.07 9.97 -5.42
CA GLU A 245 17.19 10.29 -6.30
C GLU A 245 16.79 10.49 -7.76
N TYR A 246 15.83 9.69 -8.26
CA TYR A 246 15.34 9.78 -9.62
C TYR A 246 14.50 11.03 -9.91
N GLU A 247 14.02 11.71 -8.88
CA GLU A 247 13.33 13.00 -9.01
C GLU A 247 14.30 14.12 -9.40
N LYS A 248 15.58 13.95 -9.05
CA LYS A 248 16.66 14.92 -9.25
C LYS A 248 17.39 14.78 -10.59
N ASP A 249 17.20 13.67 -11.32
CA ASP A 249 18.00 13.38 -12.52
C ASP A 249 17.41 13.96 -13.84
N GLY A 250 16.34 14.76 -13.75
CA GLY A 250 15.70 15.40 -14.89
C GLY A 250 14.87 14.48 -15.81
N ARG A 251 14.90 13.16 -15.62
CA ARG A 251 14.07 12.20 -16.35
C ARG A 251 12.65 12.14 -15.79
N CYS A 252 12.53 12.40 -14.51
CA CYS A 252 11.26 12.47 -13.81
C CYS A 252 11.10 13.90 -13.27
N THR A 253 10.37 14.75 -13.99
CA THR A 253 10.04 16.10 -13.50
C THR A 253 8.87 16.02 -12.54
N MET A 254 9.08 15.38 -11.37
CA MET A 254 8.11 15.35 -10.29
C MET A 254 8.33 16.57 -9.38
N SER A 255 7.25 17.08 -8.82
CA SER A 255 7.32 18.03 -7.72
C SER A 255 7.87 17.33 -6.47
N PRO A 256 8.53 18.05 -5.56
CA PRO A 256 8.87 17.50 -4.25
C PRO A 256 7.63 16.90 -3.56
N PRO A 257 7.78 15.82 -2.77
CA PRO A 257 6.65 15.18 -2.14
C PRO A 257 5.94 16.10 -1.15
N ASP A 258 4.62 16.10 -1.19
CA ASP A 258 3.79 16.63 -0.11
C ASP A 258 3.80 15.62 1.04
N LEU A 259 4.30 16.07 2.18
CA LEU A 259 4.30 15.25 3.39
C LEU A 259 2.89 15.24 3.97
N GLY A 260 2.33 14.04 4.15
CA GLY A 260 0.96 13.92 4.61
C GLY A 260 0.50 12.49 4.89
N TYR A 261 -0.71 12.41 5.43
CA TYR A 261 -1.41 11.17 5.72
C TYR A 261 -2.92 11.42 5.71
N ALA A 262 -3.75 10.39 5.82
CA ALA A 262 -5.19 10.57 5.88
C ALA A 262 -5.78 10.06 7.20
N ILE A 263 -6.83 10.73 7.67
CA ILE A 263 -7.72 10.28 8.74
C ILE A 263 -9.07 9.98 8.12
N VAL A 264 -9.62 8.82 8.42
CA VAL A 264 -10.96 8.43 8.04
C VAL A 264 -11.72 8.00 9.29
N ASP A 265 -12.85 8.63 9.53
CA ASP A 265 -13.75 8.23 10.62
C ASP A 265 -15.02 7.59 10.05
N LEU A 266 -15.39 6.44 10.62
CA LEU A 266 -16.61 5.71 10.26
C LEU A 266 -17.60 5.73 11.42
N ASP A 267 -18.90 5.80 11.08
CA ASP A 267 -19.96 5.53 12.03
C ASP A 267 -20.07 4.03 12.38
N THR A 268 -20.94 3.67 13.29
CA THR A 268 -21.18 2.28 13.73
C THR A 268 -21.76 1.37 12.64
N ARG A 269 -22.16 1.91 11.48
CA ARG A 269 -22.64 1.18 10.30
C ARG A 269 -21.57 1.09 9.20
N GLY A 270 -20.40 1.69 9.44
CA GLY A 270 -19.31 1.73 8.47
C GLY A 270 -19.45 2.82 7.41
N ASN A 271 -20.36 3.78 7.59
CA ASN A 271 -20.42 4.92 6.71
C ASN A 271 -19.37 5.96 7.09
N VAL A 272 -18.87 6.63 6.09
CA VAL A 272 -17.86 7.68 6.24
C VAL A 272 -18.48 8.92 6.87
N ASP A 273 -17.81 9.46 7.88
CA ASP A 273 -18.10 10.78 8.41
C ASP A 273 -17.36 11.84 7.58
N PRO A 274 -18.07 12.60 6.72
CA PRO A 274 -17.42 13.53 5.81
C PRO A 274 -16.85 14.78 6.53
N GLU A 275 -17.29 15.09 7.76
CA GLU A 275 -16.82 16.26 8.49
C GLU A 275 -15.42 16.06 9.08
N THR A 276 -15.09 14.81 9.41
CA THR A 276 -13.82 14.48 10.08
C THR A 276 -12.85 13.73 9.16
N THR A 277 -13.36 13.15 8.07
CA THR A 277 -12.54 12.43 7.07
C THR A 277 -11.81 13.42 6.16
N ARG A 278 -10.48 13.38 6.19
CA ARG A 278 -9.63 14.32 5.43
C ARG A 278 -8.19 13.88 5.32
N PRO A 279 -7.44 14.35 4.32
CA PRO A 279 -5.99 14.33 4.36
C PRO A 279 -5.46 15.35 5.38
N ILE A 280 -4.31 15.06 5.94
CA ILE A 280 -3.56 15.95 6.82
C ILE A 280 -2.27 16.33 6.11
N PHE A 281 -2.15 17.59 5.73
CA PHE A 281 -0.94 18.13 5.12
C PHE A 281 0.04 18.55 6.21
N LEU A 282 1.26 18.04 6.15
CA LEU A 282 2.34 18.31 7.10
C LEU A 282 3.38 19.31 6.56
N GLY A 283 3.31 19.60 5.27
CA GLY A 283 4.23 20.49 4.56
C GLY A 283 4.71 19.87 3.25
N THR A 284 5.31 20.67 2.39
CA THR A 284 6.05 20.19 1.22
C THR A 284 7.53 20.12 1.58
N TYR A 285 8.22 19.09 1.16
CA TYR A 285 9.65 18.97 1.39
C TYR A 285 10.38 20.18 0.77
N GLN A 286 11.15 20.89 1.56
CA GLN A 286 12.05 21.96 1.12
C GLN A 286 13.47 21.52 1.41
N GLU A 287 14.33 21.52 0.39
CA GLU A 287 15.77 21.39 0.60
C GLU A 287 16.26 22.64 1.36
N GLY A 288 16.77 22.43 2.58
CA GLY A 288 17.38 23.48 3.40
C GLY A 288 18.76 23.87 2.93
#